data_6cc4aef727a07202c2aa4b2f150241e7
#
_entry.id   6cc4aef727a07202c2aa4b2f150241e7
#
_cell.length_a   1.000
_cell.length_b   1.000
_cell.length_c   1.000
_cell.angle_alpha   90.00
_cell.angle_beta   90.00
_cell.angle_gamma   90.00
#
_symmetry.space_group_name_H-M   'P 1'
#
loop_
_entity.id
_entity.type
_entity.pdbx_description
1 polymer ?
#
loop_
_entity_poly.entity_id
_entity_poly.type
_entity_poly.pdbx_seq_one_letter_code
_entity_poly.pdbx_strand_id
1 'polypeptide(L)' 'MVIVLKKDISIEEKHNLANFLGENNFKTNEVNGEEKTIIAAVGKLKIDPREVELQPGVESVIPIS' A
#
# COMPACT_ATOMS: atom_id res chain seq x y z
N MET A 1 3.42 -2.55 7.79
CA MET A 1 2.59 -1.34 7.55
C MET A 1 1.28 -1.74 6.88
N VAL A 2 0.22 -1.04 7.21
CA VAL A 2 -1.08 -1.25 6.59
C VAL A 2 -1.37 -0.05 5.70
N ILE A 3 -1.66 -0.31 4.43
CA ILE A 3 -1.92 0.74 3.44
C ILE A 3 -3.40 0.70 3.11
N VAL A 4 -4.10 1.79 3.40
CA VAL A 4 -5.52 1.91 3.09
C VAL A 4 -5.65 2.54 1.71
N LEU A 5 -6.38 1.88 0.82
CA LEU A 5 -6.55 2.35 -0.55
C LEU A 5 -7.82 3.16 -0.69
N LYS A 6 -7.79 4.11 -1.63
CA LYS A 6 -8.98 4.88 -1.97
C LYS A 6 -10.00 3.98 -2.66
N LYS A 7 -11.30 4.25 -2.46
CA LYS A 7 -12.39 3.46 -3.06
C LYS A 7 -12.32 3.44 -4.58
N ASP A 8 -11.89 4.53 -5.17
CA ASP A 8 -11.85 4.70 -6.62
C ASP A 8 -10.50 4.35 -7.25
N ILE A 9 -9.64 3.68 -6.49
CA ILE A 9 -8.33 3.29 -7.02
C ILE A 9 -8.50 2.38 -8.23
N SER A 10 -7.76 2.67 -9.30
CA SER A 10 -7.79 1.87 -10.51
C SER A 10 -6.92 0.62 -10.37
N ILE A 11 -7.16 -0.36 -11.24
CA ILE A 11 -6.33 -1.57 -11.28
C ILE A 11 -4.89 -1.21 -11.62
N GLU A 12 -4.70 -0.25 -12.51
CA GLU A 12 -3.38 0.24 -12.89
C GLU A 12 -2.65 0.85 -11.69
N GLU A 13 -3.35 1.67 -10.92
CA GLU A 13 -2.77 2.27 -9.72
C GLU A 13 -2.39 1.21 -8.67
N LYS A 14 -3.23 0.20 -8.50
CA LYS A 14 -2.91 -0.93 -7.61
C LYS A 14 -1.67 -1.67 -8.08
N HIS A 15 -1.56 -1.91 -9.37
CA HIS A 15 -0.39 -2.58 -9.96
C HIS A 15 0.88 -1.79 -9.72
N ASN A 16 0.83 -0.50 -9.98
CA ASN A 16 1.97 0.40 -9.79
C ASN A 16 2.40 0.42 -8.32
N LEU A 17 1.43 0.48 -7.41
CA LEU A 17 1.72 0.46 -5.99
C LEU A 17 2.36 -0.86 -5.56
N ALA A 18 1.82 -1.99 -6.04
CA ALA A 18 2.38 -3.31 -5.73
C ALA A 18 3.81 -3.44 -6.24
N ASN A 19 4.09 -2.94 -7.44
CA ASN A 19 5.43 -2.93 -8.00
C ASN A 19 6.37 -2.06 -7.19
N PHE A 20 5.92 -0.89 -6.79
CA PHE A 20 6.70 0.01 -5.95
C PHE A 20 7.09 -0.66 -4.63
N LEU A 21 6.13 -1.30 -3.98
CA LEU A 21 6.39 -2.00 -2.72
C LEU A 21 7.32 -3.20 -2.93
N GLY A 22 7.12 -3.96 -4.00
CA GLY A 22 7.99 -5.08 -4.33
C GLY A 22 9.43 -4.67 -4.59
N GLU A 23 9.63 -3.55 -5.27
CA GLU A 23 10.96 -3.00 -5.54
C GLU A 23 11.65 -2.56 -4.25
N ASN A 24 10.89 -2.25 -3.22
CA ASN A 24 11.44 -1.89 -1.91
C ASN A 24 11.46 -3.08 -0.93
N ASN A 25 11.39 -4.29 -1.48
CA ASN A 25 11.52 -5.55 -0.74
C ASN A 25 10.41 -5.83 0.27
N PHE A 26 9.23 -5.29 0.02
CA PHE A 26 8.06 -5.61 0.82
C PHE A 26 7.33 -6.83 0.26
N LYS A 27 6.86 -7.68 1.15
CA LYS A 27 5.87 -8.69 0.82
C LYS A 27 4.51 -8.08 1.08
N THR A 28 3.62 -8.18 0.11
CA THR A 28 2.31 -7.55 0.19
C THR A 28 1.20 -8.58 0.18
N ASN A 29 0.14 -8.29 0.91
CA ASN A 29 -1.07 -9.09 0.92
C ASN A 29 -2.27 -8.14 0.83
N GLU A 30 -3.06 -8.27 -0.23
CA GLU A 30 -4.23 -7.45 -0.43
C GLU A 30 -5.43 -8.07 0.25
N VAL A 31 -6.13 -7.27 1.05
CA VAL A 31 -7.37 -7.69 1.71
C VAL A 31 -8.50 -6.81 1.21
N ASN A 32 -9.45 -7.42 0.53
CA ASN A 32 -10.62 -6.72 -0.01
C ASN A 32 -11.77 -6.80 0.99
N GLY A 33 -12.05 -5.69 1.63
CA GLY A 33 -13.22 -5.55 2.49
C GLY A 33 -14.42 -5.03 1.70
N GLU A 34 -15.59 -5.02 2.33
CA GLU A 34 -16.80 -4.50 1.69
C GLU A 34 -16.71 -3.00 1.43
N GLU A 35 -16.10 -2.26 2.33
CA GLU A 35 -16.01 -0.81 2.22
C GLU A 35 -14.63 -0.31 1.86
N LYS A 36 -13.60 -1.04 2.23
CA LYS A 36 -12.22 -0.63 2.01
C LYS A 36 -11.35 -1.79 1.58
N THR A 37 -10.39 -1.49 0.72
CA THR A 37 -9.33 -2.44 0.38
C THR A 37 -8.06 -1.97 1.07
N ILE A 38 -7.35 -2.89 1.68
CA ILE A 38 -6.07 -2.60 2.33
C ILE A 38 -4.99 -3.50 1.77
N ILE A 39 -3.75 -3.03 1.86
CA ILE A 39 -2.58 -3.84 1.56
C ILE A 39 -1.75 -3.92 2.83
N ALA A 40 -1.54 -5.14 3.31
CA ALA A 40 -0.60 -5.38 4.39
C ALA A 40 0.78 -5.57 3.78
N ALA A 41 1.71 -4.69 4.12
CA ALA A 41 3.07 -4.74 3.60
C ALA A 41 4.02 -5.09 4.74
N VAL A 42 4.78 -6.17 4.55
CA VAL A 42 5.73 -6.67 5.54
C VAL A 42 7.13 -6.64 4.94
N GLY A 43 8.06 -6.06 5.65
CA GLY A 43 9.45 -5.98 5.20
C GLY A 43 10.25 -5.03 6.07
N LYS A 44 11.55 -4.95 5.79
CA LYS A 44 12.40 -3.98 6.47
C LYS A 44 12.08 -2.59 5.93
N LEU A 45 11.65 -1.71 6.81
CA LEU A 45 11.28 -0.35 6.48
C LEU A 45 12.54 0.46 6.14
N LYS A 46 12.82 0.55 4.85
CA LYS A 46 13.90 1.40 4.35
C LYS A 46 13.36 2.69 3.73
N ILE A 47 12.04 2.78 3.59
CA ILE A 47 11.40 3.97 3.03
C ILE A 47 10.50 4.60 4.08
N ASP A 48 10.37 5.92 3.98
CA ASP A 48 9.47 6.67 4.85
C ASP A 48 8.02 6.33 4.49
N PRO A 49 7.16 6.02 5.46
CA PRO A 49 5.73 5.83 5.18
C PRO A 49 5.09 6.98 4.41
N ARG A 50 5.63 8.17 4.52
CA ARG A 50 5.15 9.33 3.76
C ARG A 50 5.32 9.16 2.26
N GLU A 51 6.38 8.48 1.83
CA GLU A 51 6.59 8.19 0.40
C GLU A 51 5.53 7.25 -0.14
N VAL A 52 5.12 6.28 0.68
CA VAL A 52 4.04 5.37 0.32
C VAL A 52 2.72 6.12 0.24
N GLU A 53 2.49 7.01 1.19
CA GLU A 53 1.27 7.81 1.25
C GLU A 53 1.10 8.73 0.03
N LEU A 54 2.19 9.14 -0.59
CA LEU A 54 2.18 9.96 -1.79
C LEU A 54 1.86 9.20 -3.07
N GLN A 55 1.84 7.86 -3.01
CA GLN A 55 1.54 7.08 -4.20
C GLN A 55 0.08 7.23 -4.60
N PRO A 56 -0.21 7.28 -5.94
CA PRO A 56 -1.58 7.41 -6.41
C PRO A 56 -2.47 6.28 -5.90
N GLY A 57 -3.64 6.63 -5.41
CA GLY A 57 -4.62 5.66 -4.93
C GLY A 57 -4.49 5.29 -3.46
N VAL A 58 -3.47 5.80 -2.78
CA VAL A 58 -3.30 5.57 -1.34
C VAL A 58 -4.08 6.62 -0.55
N GLU A 59 -4.98 6.16 0.32
CA GLU A 59 -5.73 7.06 1.20
C GLU A 59 -4.94 7.38 2.46
N SER A 60 -4.39 6.36 3.10
CA SER A 60 -3.59 6.54 4.31
C SER A 60 -2.65 5.35 4.53
N VAL A 61 -1.66 5.54 5.37
CA VAL A 61 -0.70 4.50 5.74
C VAL A 61 -0.64 4.43 7.25
N ILE A 62 -0.78 3.22 7.78
CA ILE A 62 -0.68 2.97 9.22
C ILE A 62 0.60 2.18 9.47
N PRO A 63 1.64 2.81 10.02
CA PRO A 63 2.86 2.06 10.35
C PRO A 63 2.61 1.14 11.54
N ILE A 64 3.21 -0.05 11.48
CA ILE A 64 3.12 -1.02 12.56
C ILE A 64 4.55 -1.25 13.07
N SER A 65 4.73 -1.02 14.34
CA SER A 65 6.02 -1.21 14.99
C SER A 65 6.22 -2.65 15.41
#